data_bb7bee1860a9775f72949ce5d1c9ee7c
#
_entry.id   bb7bee1860a9775f72949ce5d1c9ee7c
#
_cell.length_a   1.000
_cell.length_b   1.000
_cell.length_c   1.000
_cell.angle_alpha   90.00
_cell.angle_beta   90.00
_cell.angle_gamma   90.00
#
_symmetry.space_group_name_H-M   'P 1'
#
loop_
_entity.id
_entity.type
_entity.pdbx_description
1 polymer ?
#
loop_
_entity_poly.entity_id
_entity_poly.type
_entity_poly.pdbx_seq_one_letter_code
_entity_poly.pdbx_strand_id
1 'polypeptide(L)'
;MKVVDSPVTRRLTVGGQSVAVIFFPPLSVGGTRESETPTPKLLAAVLAAADAASDATVRIGVSPWGFEGEYAVRQALEQRFHVLLGAGPGAPFAAEVNAQAPGLLWSRADRDGRSVMVIDLLALPQPGEPFAWEWGLTMQAKEVRLTSDIPSDPRMEAILAEASR
;
A
#
# COMPACT_ATOMS: atom_id res chain seq x y z
N MET A 1 4.79 -22.68 -0.80
CA MET A 1 3.90 -21.49 -0.91
C MET A 1 3.74 -21.19 -2.40
N LYS A 2 2.50 -21.13 -2.94
CA LYS A 2 2.28 -20.80 -4.35
C LYS A 2 2.59 -19.31 -4.52
N VAL A 3 3.56 -18.96 -5.36
CA VAL A 3 3.81 -17.58 -5.76
C VAL A 3 2.60 -17.13 -6.57
N VAL A 4 1.99 -16.03 -6.16
CA VAL A 4 0.84 -15.45 -6.87
C VAL A 4 1.42 -14.51 -7.93
N ASP A 5 1.35 -14.93 -9.20
CA ASP A 5 1.89 -14.17 -10.35
C ASP A 5 0.93 -13.08 -10.86
N SER A 6 -0.19 -12.87 -10.18
CA SER A 6 -1.21 -11.91 -10.54
C SER A 6 -1.70 -11.13 -9.32
N PRO A 7 -2.20 -9.88 -9.50
CA PRO A 7 -2.74 -9.09 -8.40
C PRO A 7 -3.92 -9.79 -7.74
N VAL A 8 -4.03 -9.60 -6.41
CA VAL A 8 -5.17 -10.09 -5.62
C VAL A 8 -5.96 -8.91 -5.10
N THR A 9 -7.24 -8.82 -5.43
CA THR A 9 -8.14 -7.79 -4.93
C THR A 9 -8.97 -8.30 -3.76
N ARG A 10 -9.02 -7.51 -2.68
CA ARG A 10 -9.93 -7.67 -1.55
C ARG A 10 -10.85 -6.46 -1.46
N ARG A 11 -12.13 -6.70 -1.23
CA ARG A 11 -13.12 -5.64 -1.02
C ARG A 11 -13.56 -5.62 0.43
N LEU A 12 -13.64 -4.41 0.98
CA LEU A 12 -14.06 -4.13 2.35
C LEU A 12 -15.16 -3.06 2.31
N THR A 13 -16.02 -3.07 3.31
CA THR A 13 -16.95 -1.96 3.57
C THR A 13 -16.58 -1.37 4.92
N VAL A 14 -16.22 -0.09 4.91
CA VAL A 14 -15.83 0.64 6.13
C VAL A 14 -16.68 1.90 6.22
N GLY A 15 -17.47 2.02 7.29
CA GLY A 15 -18.38 3.17 7.46
C GLY A 15 -19.37 3.35 6.31
N GLY A 16 -19.80 2.27 5.65
CA GLY A 16 -20.69 2.31 4.49
C GLY A 16 -19.99 2.60 3.15
N GLN A 17 -18.68 2.87 3.16
CA GLN A 17 -17.89 3.13 1.97
C GLN A 17 -17.21 1.87 1.44
N SER A 18 -17.16 1.72 0.11
CA SER A 18 -16.49 0.61 -0.56
C SER A 18 -14.99 0.89 -0.68
N VAL A 19 -14.17 -0.03 -0.16
CA VAL A 19 -12.70 0.04 -0.24
C VAL A 19 -12.19 -1.19 -0.99
N ALA A 20 -11.41 -0.98 -2.03
CA ALA A 20 -10.70 -2.05 -2.73
C ALA A 20 -9.22 -2.02 -2.36
N VAL A 21 -8.71 -3.13 -1.83
CA VAL A 21 -7.29 -3.34 -1.53
C VAL A 21 -6.73 -4.31 -2.56
N ILE A 22 -5.74 -3.85 -3.35
CA ILE A 22 -5.13 -4.59 -4.44
C ILE A 22 -3.68 -4.89 -4.05
N PHE A 23 -3.40 -6.16 -3.82
CA PHE A 23 -2.06 -6.65 -3.49
C PHE A 23 -1.30 -6.93 -4.78
N PHE A 24 -0.16 -6.29 -4.95
CA PHE A 24 0.70 -6.47 -6.11
C PHE A 24 1.51 -7.75 -5.95
N PRO A 25 1.73 -8.51 -7.03
CA PRO A 25 2.62 -9.66 -6.97
C PRO A 25 4.09 -9.21 -6.84
N PRO A 26 4.97 -10.04 -6.25
CA PRO A 26 6.39 -9.70 -6.11
C PRO A 26 7.09 -9.60 -7.48
N LEU A 27 8.19 -8.86 -7.55
CA LEU A 27 9.03 -8.72 -8.76
C LEU A 27 9.88 -9.97 -9.02
N SER A 28 10.06 -10.84 -8.02
CA SER A 28 10.89 -12.04 -8.14
C SER A 28 10.05 -13.31 -8.09
N VAL A 29 10.31 -14.22 -9.00
CA VAL A 29 9.84 -15.61 -8.98
C VAL A 29 10.99 -16.50 -8.53
N GLY A 30 10.77 -17.34 -7.52
CA GLY A 30 11.78 -18.32 -7.08
C GLY A 30 12.97 -17.76 -6.30
N GLY A 31 12.88 -16.58 -5.72
CA GLY A 31 13.89 -16.01 -4.83
C GLY A 31 15.01 -15.23 -5.53
N THR A 32 15.03 -15.19 -6.85
CA THR A 32 15.94 -14.34 -7.62
C THR A 32 15.20 -13.05 -8.03
N ARG A 33 15.75 -11.91 -7.68
CA ARG A 33 15.22 -10.62 -8.12
C ARG A 33 15.61 -10.40 -9.59
N GLU A 34 14.66 -10.55 -10.49
CA GLU A 34 14.90 -10.43 -11.94
C GLU A 34 15.01 -8.98 -12.41
N SER A 35 14.36 -8.06 -11.70
CA SER A 35 14.35 -6.65 -12.06
C SER A 35 14.08 -5.78 -10.82
N GLU A 36 14.56 -4.55 -10.84
CA GLU A 36 14.20 -3.54 -9.83
C GLU A 36 12.87 -2.84 -10.15
N THR A 37 12.39 -2.97 -11.39
CA THR A 37 11.14 -2.38 -11.85
C THR A 37 10.18 -3.45 -12.37
N PRO A 38 8.86 -3.26 -12.24
CA PRO A 38 7.88 -4.20 -12.76
C PRO A 38 7.93 -4.25 -14.29
N THR A 39 7.74 -5.44 -14.84
CA THR A 39 7.60 -5.61 -16.29
C THR A 39 6.33 -4.92 -16.79
N PRO A 40 6.26 -4.49 -18.07
CA PRO A 40 5.04 -3.90 -18.63
C PRO A 40 3.80 -4.80 -18.48
N LYS A 41 3.98 -6.12 -18.59
CA LYS A 41 2.89 -7.10 -18.40
C LYS A 41 2.38 -7.10 -16.96
N LEU A 42 3.28 -7.06 -15.98
CA LEU A 42 2.93 -7.04 -14.58
C LEU A 42 2.21 -5.74 -14.20
N LEU A 43 2.75 -4.60 -14.65
CA LEU A 43 2.10 -3.31 -14.46
C LEU A 43 0.70 -3.27 -15.08
N ALA A 44 0.55 -3.75 -16.33
CA ALA A 44 -0.76 -3.82 -16.99
C ALA A 44 -1.77 -4.66 -16.18
N ALA A 45 -1.33 -5.79 -15.59
CA ALA A 45 -2.20 -6.62 -14.76
C ALA A 45 -2.65 -5.87 -13.48
N VAL A 46 -1.76 -5.11 -12.84
CA VAL A 46 -2.09 -4.29 -11.65
C VAL A 46 -3.08 -3.18 -12.01
N LEU A 47 -2.86 -2.48 -13.12
CA LEU A 47 -3.75 -1.42 -13.59
C LEU A 47 -5.13 -1.99 -13.96
N ALA A 48 -5.20 -3.14 -14.63
CA ALA A 48 -6.46 -3.80 -14.96
C ALA A 48 -7.24 -4.22 -13.68
N ALA A 49 -6.54 -4.67 -12.63
CA ALA A 49 -7.18 -4.97 -11.35
C ALA A 49 -7.77 -3.72 -10.68
N ALA A 50 -7.10 -2.57 -10.81
CA ALA A 50 -7.61 -1.29 -10.31
C ALA A 50 -8.81 -0.80 -11.14
N ASP A 51 -8.77 -0.95 -12.47
CA ASP A 51 -9.89 -0.59 -13.35
C ASP A 51 -11.13 -1.46 -13.07
N ALA A 52 -10.94 -2.76 -12.79
CA ALA A 52 -12.02 -3.67 -12.35
C ALA A 52 -12.61 -3.33 -10.96
N ALA A 53 -11.94 -2.47 -10.20
CA ALA A 53 -12.39 -1.97 -8.91
C ALA A 53 -12.74 -0.46 -8.96
N SER A 54 -13.06 0.08 -10.14
CA SER A 54 -13.35 1.51 -10.34
C SER A 54 -14.61 2.00 -9.62
N ASP A 55 -15.51 1.09 -9.24
CA ASP A 55 -16.69 1.33 -8.44
C ASP A 55 -16.40 1.52 -6.92
N ALA A 56 -15.17 1.22 -6.48
CA ALA A 56 -14.79 1.44 -5.08
C ALA A 56 -14.52 2.93 -4.80
N THR A 57 -15.01 3.42 -3.66
CA THR A 57 -14.76 4.79 -3.18
C THR A 57 -13.25 5.03 -3.01
N VAL A 58 -12.54 4.07 -2.43
CA VAL A 58 -11.08 4.15 -2.26
C VAL A 58 -10.41 2.90 -2.83
N ARG A 59 -9.39 3.10 -3.64
CA ARG A 59 -8.51 2.04 -4.15
C ARG A 59 -7.14 2.16 -3.52
N ILE A 60 -6.73 1.11 -2.82
CA ILE A 60 -5.45 1.02 -2.11
C ILE A 60 -4.59 -0.04 -2.80
N GLY A 61 -3.42 0.35 -3.29
CA GLY A 61 -2.38 -0.57 -3.75
C GLY A 61 -1.47 -0.97 -2.59
N VAL A 62 -1.16 -2.26 -2.46
CA VAL A 62 -0.16 -2.78 -1.52
C VAL A 62 0.96 -3.39 -2.34
N SER A 63 2.13 -2.76 -2.30
CA SER A 63 3.25 -3.06 -3.18
C SER A 63 4.45 -3.61 -2.42
N PRO A 64 5.01 -4.77 -2.81
CA PRO A 64 6.29 -5.27 -2.31
C PRO A 64 7.49 -4.86 -3.21
N TRP A 65 7.30 -3.95 -4.17
CA TRP A 65 8.27 -3.68 -5.23
C TRP A 65 9.50 -2.89 -4.81
N GLY A 66 9.45 -2.28 -3.64
CA GLY A 66 10.52 -1.40 -3.18
C GLY A 66 10.41 0.00 -3.78
N PHE A 67 11.22 0.93 -3.26
CA PHE A 67 11.17 2.34 -3.65
C PHE A 67 11.35 2.52 -5.17
N GLU A 68 12.39 1.93 -5.75
CA GLU A 68 12.72 2.09 -7.17
C GLU A 68 11.61 1.54 -8.08
N GLY A 69 11.07 0.36 -7.74
CA GLY A 69 9.98 -0.26 -8.50
C GLY A 69 8.70 0.55 -8.47
N GLU A 70 8.34 1.09 -7.30
CA GLU A 70 7.16 1.93 -7.11
C GLU A 70 7.32 3.30 -7.77
N TYR A 71 8.49 3.93 -7.59
CA TYR A 71 8.81 5.23 -8.17
C TYR A 71 8.77 5.20 -9.70
N ALA A 72 9.34 4.17 -10.32
CA ALA A 72 9.37 4.00 -11.77
C ALA A 72 7.98 3.96 -12.42
N VAL A 73 6.96 3.50 -11.70
CA VAL A 73 5.59 3.35 -12.24
C VAL A 73 4.57 4.28 -11.58
N ARG A 74 4.99 5.14 -10.67
CA ARG A 74 4.11 6.01 -9.88
C ARG A 74 3.11 6.77 -10.74
N GLN A 75 3.56 7.37 -11.84
CA GLN A 75 2.71 8.15 -12.74
C GLN A 75 1.56 7.32 -13.34
N ALA A 76 1.79 6.04 -13.64
CA ALA A 76 0.74 5.15 -14.13
C ALA A 76 -0.25 4.76 -13.02
N LEU A 77 0.22 4.67 -11.77
CA LEU A 77 -0.60 4.34 -10.61
C LEU A 77 -1.48 5.51 -10.17
N GLU A 78 -1.01 6.76 -10.27
CA GLU A 78 -1.69 7.99 -9.83
C GLU A 78 -3.12 8.15 -10.39
N GLN A 79 -3.37 7.64 -11.58
CA GLN A 79 -4.69 7.74 -12.21
C GLN A 79 -5.68 6.66 -11.75
N ARG A 80 -5.22 5.64 -11.05
CA ARG A 80 -6.02 4.44 -10.73
C ARG A 80 -6.09 4.11 -9.24
N PHE A 81 -5.12 4.57 -8.48
CA PHE A 81 -5.06 4.35 -7.03
C PHE A 81 -5.18 5.68 -6.29
N HIS A 82 -5.81 5.64 -5.13
CA HIS A 82 -5.86 6.78 -4.21
C HIS A 82 -4.75 6.69 -3.16
N VAL A 83 -4.38 5.47 -2.76
CA VAL A 83 -3.34 5.21 -1.77
C VAL A 83 -2.42 4.11 -2.28
N LEU A 84 -1.11 4.28 -2.14
CA LEU A 84 -0.09 3.26 -2.36
C LEU A 84 0.65 2.99 -1.05
N LEU A 85 0.54 1.77 -0.55
CA LEU A 85 1.29 1.29 0.60
C LEU A 85 2.47 0.47 0.11
N GLY A 86 3.65 1.03 0.19
CA GLY A 86 4.87 0.43 -0.27
C GLY A 86 5.61 -0.36 0.81
N ALA A 87 6.28 -1.42 0.39
CA ALA A 87 7.17 -2.23 1.21
C ALA A 87 8.42 -2.64 0.42
N GLY A 88 9.31 -3.42 1.05
CA GLY A 88 10.54 -3.89 0.42
C GLY A 88 11.67 -2.85 0.50
N PRO A 89 12.74 -2.98 -0.32
CA PRO A 89 13.92 -2.12 -0.25
C PRO A 89 13.59 -0.64 -0.47
N GLY A 90 14.34 0.25 0.21
CA GLY A 90 14.22 1.70 0.11
C GLY A 90 13.89 2.37 1.43
N ALA A 91 13.93 3.70 1.47
CA ALA A 91 13.65 4.48 2.67
C ALA A 91 12.15 4.44 3.04
N PRO A 92 11.82 4.38 4.34
CA PRO A 92 10.45 4.55 4.81
C PRO A 92 10.07 6.03 4.82
N PHE A 93 8.77 6.32 4.68
CA PHE A 93 8.18 7.64 4.93
C PHE A 93 6.67 7.51 5.22
N ALA A 94 6.17 8.39 6.08
CA ALA A 94 4.79 8.30 6.54
C ALA A 94 3.79 8.62 5.41
N ALA A 95 4.05 9.68 4.64
CA ALA A 95 3.22 10.04 3.50
C ALA A 95 3.97 10.97 2.54
N GLU A 96 3.77 10.76 1.26
CA GLU A 96 4.19 11.64 0.17
C GLU A 96 3.02 11.82 -0.80
N VAL A 97 2.76 13.06 -1.18
CA VAL A 97 1.78 13.43 -2.21
C VAL A 97 2.51 14.21 -3.29
N ASN A 98 2.37 13.77 -4.53
CA ASN A 98 2.96 14.50 -5.65
C ASN A 98 2.15 15.79 -5.91
N ALA A 99 2.80 16.95 -5.82
CA ALA A 99 2.14 18.24 -6.03
C ALA A 99 1.54 18.42 -7.45
N GLN A 100 2.07 17.69 -8.44
CA GLN A 100 1.62 17.74 -9.83
C GLN A 100 0.50 16.72 -10.12
N ALA A 101 0.34 15.70 -9.27
CA ALA A 101 -0.70 14.68 -9.36
C ALA A 101 -1.15 14.29 -7.93
N PRO A 102 -1.90 15.18 -7.25
CA PRO A 102 -2.19 15.04 -5.82
C PRO A 102 -3.23 13.94 -5.50
N GLY A 103 -3.67 13.17 -6.49
CA GLY A 103 -4.63 12.10 -6.31
C GLY A 103 -4.07 10.82 -5.67
N LEU A 104 -2.75 10.63 -5.64
CA LEU A 104 -2.10 9.47 -5.04
C LEU A 104 -1.34 9.84 -3.76
N LEU A 105 -1.77 9.26 -2.65
CA LEU A 105 -1.03 9.25 -1.40
C LEU A 105 -0.11 8.03 -1.37
N TRP A 106 1.19 8.24 -1.28
CA TRP A 106 2.18 7.16 -1.19
C TRP A 106 2.83 7.13 0.20
N SER A 107 2.83 5.96 0.81
CA SER A 107 3.43 5.70 2.12
C SER A 107 4.26 4.42 2.08
N ARG A 108 5.36 4.39 2.83
CA ARG A 108 6.22 3.22 2.90
C ARG A 108 6.55 2.88 4.33
N ALA A 109 6.28 1.64 4.72
CA ALA A 109 6.64 1.12 6.03
C ALA A 109 8.16 0.96 6.19
N ASP A 110 8.63 1.08 7.44
CA ASP A 110 10.00 0.71 7.79
C ASP A 110 10.20 -0.81 7.71
N ARG A 111 11.46 -1.21 7.49
CA ARG A 111 11.86 -2.63 7.52
C ARG A 111 11.85 -3.12 8.97
N ASP A 112 11.77 -4.44 9.08
CA ASP A 112 11.97 -5.17 10.34
C ASP A 112 10.91 -4.85 11.41
N GLY A 113 9.76 -4.26 11.02
CA GLY A 113 8.67 -3.98 11.95
C GLY A 113 9.05 -2.99 13.06
N ARG A 114 9.97 -2.06 12.80
CA ARG A 114 10.40 -1.07 13.80
C ARG A 114 9.40 0.05 14.02
N SER A 115 8.51 0.25 13.06
CA SER A 115 7.45 1.25 13.14
C SER A 115 6.20 0.84 12.37
N VAL A 116 5.10 1.50 12.69
CA VAL A 116 3.83 1.42 11.97
C VAL A 116 3.52 2.79 11.42
N MET A 117 3.21 2.85 10.12
CA MET A 117 2.67 4.06 9.50
C MET A 117 1.17 4.08 9.69
N VAL A 118 0.67 5.12 10.36
CA VAL A 118 -0.77 5.36 10.56
C VAL A 118 -1.19 6.48 9.63
N ILE A 119 -2.18 6.21 8.80
CA ILE A 119 -2.75 7.18 7.86
C ILE A 119 -4.22 7.34 8.18
N ASP A 120 -4.61 8.55 8.55
CA ASP A 120 -6.01 8.91 8.76
C ASP A 120 -6.51 9.62 7.49
N LEU A 121 -7.50 9.06 6.84
CA LEU A 121 -8.18 9.66 5.70
C LEU A 121 -9.35 10.50 6.25
N LEU A 122 -9.21 11.83 6.26
CA LEU A 122 -10.16 12.76 6.83
C LEU A 122 -11.30 13.09 5.86
N ALA A 123 -11.04 12.96 4.56
CA ALA A 123 -12.05 13.03 3.50
C ALA A 123 -11.76 11.93 2.47
N LEU A 124 -12.78 11.53 1.73
CA LEU A 124 -12.68 10.48 0.72
C LEU A 124 -13.02 11.01 -0.67
N PRO A 125 -12.41 10.45 -1.74
CA PRO A 125 -12.77 10.77 -3.11
C PRO A 125 -14.27 10.58 -3.36
N GLN A 126 -14.86 11.46 -4.14
CA GLN A 126 -16.23 11.31 -4.62
C GLN A 126 -16.23 10.96 -6.12
N PRO A 127 -17.10 10.07 -6.57
CA PRO A 127 -17.17 9.71 -7.98
C PRO A 127 -17.41 10.91 -8.88
N GLY A 128 -16.52 11.11 -9.87
CA GLY A 128 -16.64 12.18 -10.86
C GLY A 128 -16.17 13.56 -10.41
N GLU A 129 -15.68 13.70 -9.17
CA GLU A 129 -15.12 14.94 -8.66
C GLU A 129 -13.60 14.92 -8.63
N PRO A 130 -12.92 16.04 -8.96
CA PRO A 130 -11.49 16.15 -8.71
C PRO A 130 -11.17 15.98 -7.22
N PHE A 131 -10.17 15.18 -6.91
CA PHE A 131 -9.76 14.95 -5.52
C PHE A 131 -8.25 15.09 -5.37
N ALA A 132 -7.84 15.70 -4.27
CA ALA A 132 -6.44 15.85 -3.91
C ALA A 132 -6.25 15.49 -2.43
N TRP A 133 -5.13 14.81 -2.14
CA TRP A 133 -4.67 14.63 -0.78
C TRP A 133 -3.98 15.89 -0.30
N GLU A 134 -4.48 16.48 0.79
CA GLU A 134 -3.93 17.67 1.43
C GLU A 134 -3.74 17.41 2.91
N TRP A 135 -2.51 17.66 3.38
CA TRP A 135 -2.15 17.44 4.78
C TRP A 135 -3.01 18.30 5.72
N GLY A 136 -3.57 17.66 6.75
CA GLY A 136 -4.42 18.32 7.74
C GLY A 136 -5.83 18.64 7.26
N LEU A 137 -6.14 18.50 5.96
CA LEU A 137 -7.45 18.76 5.39
C LEU A 137 -8.14 17.46 4.96
N THR A 138 -7.51 16.68 4.08
CA THR A 138 -8.09 15.42 3.58
C THR A 138 -7.35 14.20 4.12
N MET A 139 -6.15 14.35 4.67
CA MET A 139 -5.38 13.27 5.26
C MET A 139 -4.44 13.76 6.37
N GLN A 140 -4.07 12.82 7.24
CA GLN A 140 -2.95 12.94 8.16
C GLN A 140 -2.16 11.63 8.16
N ALA A 141 -0.86 11.69 8.42
CA ALA A 141 -0.04 10.49 8.55
C ALA A 141 1.00 10.68 9.65
N LYS A 142 1.34 9.59 10.34
CA LYS A 142 2.38 9.58 11.36
C LYS A 142 3.09 8.25 11.41
N GLU A 143 4.36 8.30 11.76
CA GLU A 143 5.11 7.13 12.14
C GLU A 143 4.94 6.89 13.66
N VAL A 144 4.58 5.67 14.01
CA VAL A 144 4.56 5.19 15.39
C VAL A 144 5.69 4.17 15.56
N ARG A 145 6.75 4.55 16.27
CA ARG A 145 7.87 3.63 16.55
C ARG A 145 7.44 2.58 17.54
N LEU A 146 7.75 1.32 17.25
CA LEU A 146 7.51 0.20 18.13
C LEU A 146 8.68 0.09 19.10
N THR A 147 8.49 0.61 20.31
CA THR A 147 9.46 0.58 21.41
C THR A 147 9.01 -0.43 22.46
N SER A 148 9.90 -0.74 23.43
CA SER A 148 9.56 -1.58 24.59
C SER A 148 8.44 -1.03 25.47
N ASP A 149 8.10 0.24 25.32
CA ASP A 149 7.00 0.87 26.09
C ASP A 149 5.61 0.52 25.54
N ILE A 150 5.55 -0.07 24.33
CA ILE A 150 4.30 -0.57 23.75
C ILE A 150 4.05 -1.96 24.33
N PRO A 151 2.95 -2.17 25.07
CA PRO A 151 2.64 -3.46 25.66
C PRO A 151 2.51 -4.55 24.57
N SER A 152 3.08 -5.72 24.83
CA SER A 152 2.87 -6.88 24.00
C SER A 152 1.40 -7.32 24.02
N ASP A 153 0.90 -7.80 22.89
CA ASP A 153 -0.40 -8.48 22.87
C ASP A 153 -0.27 -9.90 23.44
N PRO A 154 -0.95 -10.25 24.55
CA PRO A 154 -0.86 -11.56 25.16
C PRO A 154 -1.23 -12.73 24.21
N ARG A 155 -2.10 -12.47 23.21
CA ARG A 155 -2.46 -13.47 22.21
C ARG A 155 -1.31 -13.76 21.26
N MET A 156 -0.57 -12.73 20.88
CA MET A 156 0.63 -12.90 20.03
C MET A 156 1.74 -13.60 20.79
N GLU A 157 1.94 -13.28 22.06
CA GLU A 157 2.91 -13.99 22.91
C GLU A 157 2.59 -15.49 23.01
N ALA A 158 1.32 -15.85 23.18
CA ALA A 158 0.90 -17.25 23.20
C ALA A 158 1.20 -17.98 21.89
N ILE A 159 0.90 -17.35 20.72
CA ILE A 159 1.18 -17.90 19.39
C ILE A 159 2.69 -18.10 19.19
N LEU A 160 3.51 -17.12 19.55
CA LEU A 160 4.96 -17.20 19.43
C LEU A 160 5.56 -18.29 20.34
N ALA A 161 5.03 -18.45 21.56
CA ALA A 161 5.46 -19.52 22.47
C ALA A 161 5.12 -20.91 21.94
N GLU A 162 3.99 -21.08 21.24
CA GLU A 162 3.65 -22.34 20.57
C GLU A 162 4.53 -22.63 19.37
N ALA A 163 4.83 -21.61 18.54
CA ALA A 163 5.67 -21.76 17.35
C ALA A 163 7.16 -22.03 17.66
N SER A 164 7.60 -21.77 18.90
CA SER A 164 8.98 -21.97 19.37
C SER A 164 9.23 -23.32 20.03
N ARG A 165 8.25 -24.21 20.08
CA ARG A 165 8.32 -25.60 20.61
C ARG A 165 8.49 -26.62 19.49
#